data_97b36709c6e8ca59b7763b6c2884d9e9
#
_entry.id   97b36709c6e8ca59b7763b6c2884d9e9
#
_cell.length_a   1.000
_cell.length_b   1.000
_cell.length_c   1.000
_cell.angle_alpha   90.00
_cell.angle_beta   90.00
_cell.angle_gamma   90.00
#
_symmetry.space_group_name_H-M   'P 1'
#
loop_
_entity.id
_entity.type
_entity.pdbx_description
1 polymer ?
#
loop_
_entity_poly.entity_id
_entity_poly.type
_entity_poly.pdbx_seq_one_letter_code
_entity_poly.pdbx_strand_id
1 'polypeptide(L)'
;MRASPFVVHGVGNTPLKDYQAMSIIENRKAFHDFFIEERHEAGIILEGWEVKAIRAGRSNIKEAYVIVRDEELFLFGMHISPLPSASTHVHADPVRTRKLLMHKKEISRLIGKVERAGYTLVPLNLHFLKGRIKLEIGL
;
A
#
# COMPACT_ATOMS: atom_id res chain seq x y z
N MET A 1 -0.37 -18.03 3.48
CA MET A 1 -0.01 -17.38 3.59
C MET A 1 1.02 -17.16 3.48
N ARG A 2 1.42 -16.90 3.17
CA ARG A 2 2.37 -16.69 3.11
C ARG A 2 2.74 -15.89 3.78
N ALA A 3 2.64 -15.81 4.37
CA ALA A 3 2.93 -15.11 5.13
C ALA A 3 3.88 -14.73 5.18
N SER A 4 4.11 -14.99 5.05
CA SER A 4 4.95 -14.53 5.20
C SER A 4 5.93 -14.98 5.04
N PRO A 5 6.12 -14.97 4.29
CA PRO A 5 7.19 -15.41 3.97
C PRO A 5 8.18 -14.76 4.70
N PHE A 6 8.20 -13.68 4.90
CA PHE A 6 9.24 -13.21 5.53
C PHE A 6 9.21 -13.47 6.88
N VAL A 7 8.25 -14.01 7.24
CA VAL A 7 8.22 -14.27 8.48
C VAL A 7 8.83 -15.46 8.77
N VAL A 8 8.65 -16.25 8.05
CA VAL A 8 9.06 -17.41 8.23
C VAL A 8 10.30 -17.62 8.36
N HIS A 9 10.88 -17.38 7.88
CA HIS A 9 12.02 -17.60 7.97
C HIS A 9 12.60 -17.04 8.69
N GLY A 10 12.26 -16.66 9.00
CA GLY A 10 12.72 -15.95 9.77
C GLY A 10 13.87 -16.46 10.32
N VAL A 11 14.11 -17.22 10.07
CA VAL A 11 15.03 -17.70 10.56
C VAL A 11 16.10 -17.11 10.31
N GLY A 12 16.34 -16.57 10.59
CA GLY A 12 17.34 -16.06 10.52
C GLY A 12 18.09 -15.80 9.55
N ASN A 13 17.99 -15.67 8.91
CA ASN A 13 18.64 -15.54 8.01
C ASN A 13 18.84 -14.44 7.52
N THR A 14 19.12 -13.94 7.76
CA THR A 14 19.72 -13.17 7.44
C THR A 14 19.89 -12.55 6.25
N PRO A 15 20.13 -13.04 5.35
CA PRO A 15 20.22 -12.45 4.13
C PRO A 15 18.96 -11.91 3.79
N LEU A 16 18.03 -12.22 4.52
CA LEU A 16 16.81 -11.74 4.25
C LEU A 16 16.72 -10.29 4.36
N LYS A 17 17.53 -9.67 5.12
CA LYS A 17 17.39 -8.28 5.28
C LYS A 17 17.57 -7.54 4.01
N ASP A 18 18.22 -8.09 3.04
CA ASP A 18 18.38 -7.41 1.78
C ASP A 18 17.12 -7.45 0.97
N TYR A 19 16.23 -8.36 1.29
CA TYR A 19 14.99 -8.45 0.55
C TYR A 19 13.83 -8.00 1.36
N GLN A 20 14.06 -7.73 2.62
CA GLN A 20 12.96 -7.35 3.43
C GLN A 20 12.40 -6.05 3.05
N ALA A 21 11.12 -5.94 3.14
CA ALA A 21 10.45 -4.69 2.96
C ALA A 21 10.80 -3.82 4.13
N MET A 22 11.11 -2.57 3.88
CA MET A 22 11.32 -1.60 4.92
C MET A 22 10.06 -0.82 5.08
N SER A 23 9.45 -0.92 6.24
CA SER A 23 8.20 -0.22 6.50
C SER A 23 8.42 1.28 6.53
N ILE A 24 7.57 2.00 5.84
CA ILE A 24 7.59 3.45 5.84
C ILE A 24 6.52 3.96 6.79
N ILE A 25 5.31 3.43 6.68
CA ILE A 25 4.19 3.82 7.50
C ILE A 25 3.34 2.61 7.74
N GLU A 26 2.79 2.48 8.92
CA GLU A 26 1.86 1.40 9.23
C GLU A 26 0.51 1.95 9.62
N ASN A 27 -0.54 1.26 9.24
CA ASN A 27 -1.89 1.63 9.60
C ASN A 27 -2.35 0.73 10.75
N ARG A 28 -1.98 1.11 11.96
CA ARG A 28 -2.31 0.30 13.12
C ARG A 28 -3.80 0.20 13.37
N LYS A 29 -4.53 1.22 12.96
CA LYS A 29 -5.96 1.23 13.14
C LYS A 29 -6.62 0.10 12.36
N ALA A 30 -6.09 -0.25 11.19
CA ALA A 30 -6.64 -1.34 10.40
C ALA A 30 -6.58 -2.66 11.16
N PHE A 31 -5.46 -2.92 11.83
CA PHE A 31 -5.32 -4.16 12.60
C PHE A 31 -6.19 -4.14 13.84
N HIS A 32 -6.50 -2.98 14.36
CA HIS A 32 -7.36 -2.86 15.51
C HIS A 32 -8.84 -3.04 15.12
N ASP A 33 -9.22 -2.47 13.99
CA ASP A 33 -10.62 -2.45 13.59
C ASP A 33 -11.06 -3.66 12.79
N PHE A 34 -10.13 -4.40 12.20
CA PHE A 34 -10.46 -5.51 11.31
C PHE A 34 -9.67 -6.75 11.64
N PHE A 35 -10.27 -7.89 11.38
CA PHE A 35 -9.58 -9.15 11.45
C PHE A 35 -9.02 -9.42 10.06
N ILE A 36 -7.71 -9.35 9.91
CA ILE A 36 -7.06 -9.47 8.62
C ILE A 36 -6.84 -10.94 8.30
N GLU A 37 -7.50 -11.43 7.26
CA GLU A 37 -7.39 -12.83 6.86
C GLU A 37 -6.32 -13.07 5.81
N GLU A 38 -6.11 -12.11 4.93
CA GLU A 38 -5.11 -12.22 3.88
C GLU A 38 -4.36 -10.93 3.77
N ARG A 39 -3.12 -11.02 3.31
CA ARG A 39 -2.28 -9.85 3.08
C ARG A 39 -1.71 -9.95 1.68
N HIS A 40 -1.75 -8.87 0.95
CA HIS A 40 -1.28 -8.84 -0.44
C HIS A 40 -0.44 -7.61 -0.68
N GLU A 41 0.59 -7.76 -1.48
CA GLU A 41 1.43 -6.64 -1.84
C GLU A 41 0.98 -6.10 -3.18
N ALA A 42 0.80 -4.79 -3.27
CA ALA A 42 0.40 -4.12 -4.48
C ALA A 42 1.40 -3.06 -4.86
N GLY A 43 1.58 -2.85 -6.15
CA GLY A 43 2.29 -1.68 -6.61
C GLY A 43 1.36 -0.49 -6.51
N ILE A 44 1.94 0.70 -6.49
CA ILE A 44 1.14 1.91 -6.45
C ILE A 44 1.73 2.90 -7.43
N ILE A 45 0.89 3.48 -8.26
CA ILE A 45 1.34 4.44 -9.26
C ILE A 45 1.47 5.79 -8.61
N LEU A 46 2.69 6.30 -8.56
CA LEU A 46 3.00 7.56 -7.89
C LEU A 46 3.67 8.53 -8.85
N GLU A 47 3.47 9.80 -8.60
CA GLU A 47 4.19 10.85 -9.30
C GLU A 47 5.51 11.11 -8.59
N GLY A 48 6.45 11.73 -9.31
CA GLY A 48 7.78 11.94 -8.75
C GLY A 48 7.78 12.68 -7.43
N TRP A 49 6.97 13.74 -7.31
CA TRP A 49 6.92 14.50 -6.09
C TRP A 49 6.35 13.67 -4.93
N GLU A 50 5.46 12.74 -5.25
CA GLU A 50 4.88 11.86 -4.22
C GLU A 50 5.94 10.93 -3.68
N VAL A 51 6.76 10.36 -4.53
CA VAL A 51 7.83 9.48 -4.09
C VAL A 51 8.77 10.23 -3.14
N LYS A 52 9.16 11.44 -3.51
CA LYS A 52 10.04 12.23 -2.69
C LYS A 52 9.41 12.56 -1.34
N ALA A 53 8.15 12.93 -1.35
CA ALA A 53 7.46 13.27 -0.12
C ALA A 53 7.31 12.05 0.80
N ILE A 54 6.99 10.89 0.23
CA ILE A 54 6.87 9.67 1.01
C ILE A 54 8.23 9.33 1.64
N ARG A 55 9.31 9.46 0.88
CA ARG A 55 10.63 9.18 1.42
C ARG A 55 11.00 10.14 2.55
N ALA A 56 10.46 11.34 2.53
CA ALA A 56 10.71 12.33 3.56
C ALA A 56 9.74 12.19 4.74
N GLY A 57 8.92 11.15 4.75
CA GLY A 57 8.01 10.92 5.86
C GLY A 57 6.77 11.78 5.86
N ARG A 58 6.40 12.34 4.71
CA ARG A 58 5.30 13.29 4.65
C ARG A 58 4.03 12.65 4.07
N SER A 59 3.70 11.46 4.49
CA SER A 59 2.50 10.77 4.01
C SER A 59 1.73 10.16 5.16
N ASN A 60 0.45 9.92 4.94
CA ASN A 60 -0.42 9.40 5.96
C ASN A 60 -1.50 8.54 5.30
N ILE A 61 -1.64 7.29 5.75
CA ILE A 61 -2.65 6.39 5.20
C ILE A 61 -3.77 6.10 6.20
N LYS A 62 -3.81 6.83 7.30
CA LYS A 62 -4.76 6.55 8.36
C LYS A 62 -6.20 6.62 7.89
N GLU A 63 -6.49 7.59 7.03
CA GLU A 63 -7.85 7.76 6.52
C GLU A 63 -8.02 7.15 5.13
N ALA A 64 -7.05 6.40 4.66
CA ALA A 64 -7.09 5.84 3.33
C ALA A 64 -7.89 4.55 3.28
N TYR A 65 -8.46 4.27 2.13
CA TYR A 65 -9.13 3.00 1.94
C TYR A 65 -9.02 2.61 0.47
N VAL A 66 -9.23 1.31 0.21
CA VAL A 66 -9.12 0.77 -1.14
C VAL A 66 -10.52 0.68 -1.73
N ILE A 67 -10.67 1.20 -2.94
CA ILE A 67 -11.94 1.13 -3.64
C ILE A 67 -11.80 0.34 -4.93
N VAL A 68 -12.90 -0.25 -5.36
CA VAL A 68 -12.99 -0.97 -6.62
C VAL A 68 -13.72 -0.07 -7.61
N ARG A 69 -13.10 0.14 -8.77
CA ARG A 69 -13.73 0.93 -9.82
C ARG A 69 -13.28 0.37 -11.16
N ASP A 70 -14.24 0.08 -12.04
CA ASP A 70 -13.94 -0.44 -13.38
C ASP A 70 -13.04 -1.67 -13.32
N GLU A 71 -13.32 -2.54 -12.35
CA GLU A 71 -12.59 -3.81 -12.18
C GLU A 71 -11.10 -3.60 -11.88
N GLU A 72 -10.78 -2.46 -11.26
CA GLU A 72 -9.43 -2.17 -10.82
C GLU A 72 -9.48 -1.65 -9.41
N LEU A 73 -8.32 -1.64 -8.75
CA LEU A 73 -8.21 -1.20 -7.38
C LEU A 73 -7.52 0.15 -7.30
N PHE A 74 -8.03 1.00 -6.44
CA PHE A 74 -7.47 2.34 -6.23
C PHE A 74 -7.36 2.63 -4.75
N LEU A 75 -6.34 3.40 -4.39
CA LEU A 75 -6.18 3.88 -3.02
C LEU A 75 -6.74 5.29 -2.95
N PHE A 76 -7.73 5.46 -2.10
CA PHE A 76 -8.40 6.73 -1.95
C PHE A 76 -8.15 7.27 -0.55
N GLY A 77 -7.96 8.57 -0.44
CA GLY A 77 -7.82 9.18 0.88
C GLY A 77 -6.44 9.20 1.49
N MET A 78 -5.44 8.70 0.77
CA MET A 78 -4.08 8.82 1.27
C MET A 78 -3.60 10.24 1.09
N HIS A 79 -3.04 10.81 2.14
CA HIS A 79 -2.54 12.18 2.10
C HIS A 79 -1.02 12.19 1.94
N ILE A 80 -0.54 12.93 0.96
CA ILE A 80 0.90 13.12 0.74
C ILE A 80 1.15 14.61 0.65
N SER A 81 1.90 15.16 1.60
CA SER A 81 2.17 16.60 1.61
C SER A 81 3.38 16.91 0.76
N PRO A 82 3.26 17.82 -0.20
CA PRO A 82 4.42 18.17 -1.03
C PRO A 82 5.53 18.76 -0.18
N LEU A 83 6.77 18.53 -0.61
CA LEU A 83 7.90 19.14 0.05
C LEU A 83 7.92 20.63 -0.24
N PRO A 84 8.39 21.45 0.69
CA PRO A 84 8.46 22.89 0.46
C PRO A 84 9.29 23.26 -0.75
N SER A 85 10.26 22.40 -1.08
CA SER A 85 11.13 22.65 -2.23
C SER A 85 10.54 22.12 -3.53
N ALA A 86 9.30 21.64 -3.50
CA ALA A 86 8.70 21.12 -4.71
C ALA A 86 8.65 22.24 -5.74
N SER A 87 8.87 21.85 -6.98
CA SER A 87 8.89 22.80 -8.04
C SER A 87 7.55 23.52 -8.18
N THR A 88 7.59 24.78 -8.49
CA THR A 88 6.37 25.52 -8.74
C THR A 88 5.67 25.02 -9.99
N HIS A 89 6.33 24.19 -10.78
CA HIS A 89 5.71 23.60 -11.96
C HIS A 89 4.89 22.37 -11.65
N VAL A 90 4.98 21.86 -10.43
CA VAL A 90 4.25 20.66 -10.07
C VAL A 90 2.91 21.06 -9.49
N HIS A 91 1.87 20.49 -10.07
CA HIS A 91 0.53 20.72 -9.56
C HIS A 91 0.24 19.59 -8.59
N ALA A 92 0.64 19.75 -7.37
CA ALA A 92 0.57 18.68 -6.38
C ALA A 92 -0.80 18.63 -5.73
N ASP A 93 -1.49 17.51 -5.92
CA ASP A 93 -2.76 17.26 -5.25
C ASP A 93 -2.48 16.29 -4.10
N PRO A 94 -2.50 16.74 -2.85
CA PRO A 94 -2.13 15.89 -1.72
C PRO A 94 -3.01 14.66 -1.56
N VAL A 95 -4.24 14.70 -2.05
CA VAL A 95 -5.17 13.60 -1.86
C VAL A 95 -5.57 12.93 -3.17
N ARG A 96 -4.69 12.96 -4.14
CA ARG A 96 -4.94 12.34 -5.44
C ARG A 96 -5.27 10.86 -5.26
N THR A 97 -6.23 10.35 -6.00
CA THR A 97 -6.53 8.91 -6.00
C THR A 97 -5.41 8.19 -6.75
N ARG A 98 -4.88 7.13 -6.20
CA ARG A 98 -3.75 6.42 -6.78
C ARG A 98 -4.14 5.01 -7.15
N LYS A 99 -3.75 4.62 -8.36
CA LYS A 99 -4.08 3.29 -8.85
C LYS A 99 -3.14 2.26 -8.26
N LEU A 100 -3.69 1.11 -7.92
CA LEU A 100 -2.91 0.00 -7.39
C LEU A 100 -2.68 -1.01 -8.49
N LEU A 101 -1.52 -1.67 -8.45
CA LEU A 101 -1.14 -2.64 -9.46
C LEU A 101 -0.96 -4.00 -8.85
N MET A 102 -1.67 -4.97 -9.37
CA MET A 102 -1.55 -6.36 -8.99
C MET A 102 -1.86 -7.20 -10.23
N HIS A 103 -1.59 -8.48 -10.15
CA HIS A 103 -1.96 -9.37 -11.25
C HIS A 103 -3.48 -9.36 -11.43
N LYS A 104 -3.90 -9.39 -12.67
CA LYS A 104 -5.31 -9.31 -12.99
C LYS A 104 -6.13 -10.39 -12.32
N LYS A 105 -5.61 -11.61 -12.24
CA LYS A 105 -6.31 -12.68 -11.57
C LYS A 105 -6.50 -12.40 -10.11
N GLU A 106 -5.50 -11.82 -9.49
CA GLU A 106 -5.57 -11.50 -8.08
C GLU A 106 -6.62 -10.42 -7.84
N ILE A 107 -6.60 -9.40 -8.68
CA ILE A 107 -7.58 -8.32 -8.57
C ILE A 107 -9.00 -8.87 -8.70
N SER A 108 -9.22 -9.72 -9.70
CA SER A 108 -10.54 -10.30 -9.90
C SER A 108 -11.01 -11.10 -8.70
N ARG A 109 -10.10 -11.87 -8.09
CA ARG A 109 -10.45 -12.66 -6.93
C ARG A 109 -10.81 -11.76 -5.74
N LEU A 110 -10.03 -10.71 -5.53
CA LEU A 110 -10.29 -9.80 -4.42
C LEU A 110 -11.60 -9.04 -4.61
N ILE A 111 -11.88 -8.62 -5.84
CA ILE A 111 -13.14 -7.96 -6.13
C ILE A 111 -14.31 -8.88 -5.83
N GLY A 112 -14.18 -10.15 -6.19
CA GLY A 112 -15.21 -11.13 -5.87
C GLY A 112 -15.46 -11.27 -4.39
N LYS A 113 -14.38 -11.27 -3.61
CA LYS A 113 -14.51 -11.36 -2.14
C LYS A 113 -15.23 -10.13 -1.59
N VAL A 114 -14.90 -8.97 -2.10
CA VAL A 114 -15.53 -7.75 -1.63
C VAL A 114 -17.00 -7.70 -2.02
N GLU A 115 -17.30 -8.02 -3.27
CA GLU A 115 -18.66 -7.84 -3.77
C GLU A 115 -19.61 -8.96 -3.41
N ARG A 116 -19.11 -10.18 -3.31
CA ARG A 116 -19.99 -11.32 -3.08
C ARG A 116 -19.92 -11.89 -1.68
N ALA A 117 -18.81 -11.71 -0.99
CA ALA A 117 -18.64 -12.29 0.33
C ALA A 117 -18.58 -11.24 1.45
N GLY A 118 -18.71 -9.97 1.08
CA GLY A 118 -18.76 -8.91 2.10
C GLY A 118 -17.46 -8.55 2.76
N TYR A 119 -16.33 -8.92 2.15
CA TYR A 119 -15.03 -8.55 2.70
C TYR A 119 -14.72 -7.10 2.42
N THR A 120 -13.78 -6.55 3.17
CA THR A 120 -13.31 -5.19 2.99
C THR A 120 -11.81 -5.21 2.72
N LEU A 121 -11.36 -4.39 1.78
CA LEU A 121 -9.93 -4.25 1.53
C LEU A 121 -9.44 -3.01 2.26
N VAL A 122 -8.38 -3.16 3.03
CA VAL A 122 -7.84 -2.05 3.80
C VAL A 122 -6.34 -1.91 3.57
N PRO A 123 -5.82 -0.69 3.51
CA PRO A 123 -4.37 -0.51 3.38
C PRO A 123 -3.72 -0.76 4.74
N LEU A 124 -2.69 -1.58 4.76
CA LEU A 124 -2.02 -1.94 5.99
C LEU A 124 -0.73 -1.15 6.21
N ASN A 125 0.05 -0.98 5.18
CA ASN A 125 1.29 -0.22 5.30
C ASN A 125 1.85 0.14 3.93
N LEU A 126 2.75 1.12 3.93
CA LEU A 126 3.61 1.41 2.79
C LEU A 126 4.98 0.93 3.17
N HIS A 127 5.69 0.37 2.21
CA HIS A 127 7.04 -0.12 2.47
C HIS A 127 7.88 -0.03 1.20
N PHE A 128 9.21 -0.08 1.39
CA PHE A 128 10.12 -0.15 0.25
C PHE A 128 10.45 -1.62 0.01
N LEU A 129 10.44 -2.00 -1.26
CA LEU A 129 10.88 -3.32 -1.63
C LEU A 129 11.67 -3.17 -2.92
N LYS A 130 12.96 -3.49 -2.87
CA LYS A 130 13.84 -3.38 -4.03
C LYS A 130 13.77 -1.99 -4.66
N GLY A 131 13.80 -0.98 -3.83
CA GLY A 131 13.82 0.39 -4.30
C GLY A 131 12.50 0.96 -4.74
N ARG A 132 11.43 0.19 -4.66
CA ARG A 132 10.10 0.66 -5.05
C ARG A 132 9.20 0.77 -3.84
N ILE A 133 8.28 1.70 -3.92
CA ILE A 133 7.29 1.85 -2.87
C ILE A 133 6.13 0.93 -3.18
N LYS A 134 5.78 0.10 -2.22
CA LYS A 134 4.68 -0.85 -2.34
C LYS A 134 3.68 -0.60 -1.23
N LEU A 135 2.45 -1.03 -1.47
CA LEU A 135 1.39 -0.97 -0.48
C LEU A 135 0.99 -2.39 -0.14
N GLU A 136 0.91 -2.69 1.14
CA GLU A 136 0.36 -3.97 1.56
C GLU A 136 -1.11 -3.75 1.87
N ILE A 137 -1.99 -4.58 1.30
CA ILE A 137 -3.41 -4.49 1.58
C ILE A 137 -3.85 -5.74 2.30
N GLY A 138 -4.83 -5.58 3.17
CA GLY A 138 -5.42 -6.68 3.91
C GLY A 138 -6.84 -6.94 3.44
N LEU A 139 -7.25 -8.18 3.55
CA LEU A 139 -8.60 -8.59 3.19
C LEU A 139 -9.34 -9.08 4.42
#